data_52f78b4f9c1f2d93baf20356fcfe9b8c
#
_entry.id   52f78b4f9c1f2d93baf20356fcfe9b8c
#
_cell.length_a   1.000
_cell.length_b   1.000
_cell.length_c   1.000
_cell.angle_alpha   90.00
_cell.angle_beta   90.00
_cell.angle_gamma   90.00
#
_symmetry.space_group_name_H-M   'P 1'
#
loop_
_entity.id
_entity.type
_entity.pdbx_description
1 polymer ?
#
loop_
_entity_poly.entity_id
_entity_poly.type
_entity_poly.pdbx_seq_one_letter_code
_entity_poly.pdbx_strand_id
1 'polypeptide(L)'
;MNKSLKICLILAICAILSGIIIFGVVMSALGWDFTKLSTVEFETNEYEVSEKFNNITVTVDTADIVFAVSDDEKCRVVCYEETKMLHTVSVESNTLTINVVNEKSWYDYIGLNFSSPKIIVYLPNTEYNSLVVNGDTGNVEIPKDFKFNNMDISIHTGDVNCYASVSESAKIAATTGNIHADGISATSLDLSVSTGDTILSNIKCQNLTSTGSTGDISLKNVIATEKISVKRSTGDVKFDRSDAGEIIIETNTGNVTGTLLSEKVFITKTNTGKINVPKTTSGGKCEITTSTGNIKISIENN
;
A
#
# COMPACT_ATOMS: atom_id res chain seq x y z
N MET A 1 -38.22 17.47 -34.00
CA MET A 1 -38.27 17.27 -32.51
C MET A 1 -39.68 17.53 -32.05
N ASN A 2 -40.36 16.52 -31.43
CA ASN A 2 -41.73 16.63 -30.98
C ASN A 2 -41.91 17.72 -29.92
N LYS A 3 -43.09 18.33 -29.85
CA LYS A 3 -43.40 19.46 -28.92
C LYS A 3 -43.14 19.06 -27.46
N SER A 4 -43.50 17.85 -27.09
CA SER A 4 -43.25 17.27 -25.75
C SER A 4 -41.74 17.17 -25.45
N LEU A 5 -40.93 16.79 -26.42
CA LEU A 5 -39.47 16.68 -26.23
C LEU A 5 -38.81 18.05 -26.01
N LYS A 6 -39.31 19.10 -26.71
CA LYS A 6 -38.85 20.47 -26.48
C LYS A 6 -39.16 20.97 -25.08
N ILE A 7 -40.38 20.68 -24.58
CA ILE A 7 -40.81 21.06 -23.23
C ILE A 7 -39.97 20.34 -22.18
N CYS A 8 -39.75 19.04 -22.31
CA CYS A 8 -38.90 18.28 -21.41
C CYS A 8 -37.45 18.82 -21.38
N LEU A 9 -36.91 19.19 -22.56
CA LEU A 9 -35.56 19.74 -22.65
C LEU A 9 -35.45 21.11 -21.95
N ILE A 10 -36.45 21.98 -22.13
CA ILE A 10 -36.50 23.28 -21.46
C ILE A 10 -36.59 23.10 -19.94
N LEU A 11 -37.46 22.22 -19.47
CA LEU A 11 -37.59 21.93 -18.03
C LEU A 11 -36.32 21.38 -17.42
N ALA A 12 -35.61 20.49 -18.15
CA ALA A 12 -34.33 19.96 -17.72
C ALA A 12 -33.25 21.05 -17.61
N ILE A 13 -33.17 21.94 -18.61
CA ILE A 13 -32.25 23.07 -18.59
C ILE A 13 -32.58 24.03 -17.43
N CYS A 14 -33.83 24.35 -17.21
CA CYS A 14 -34.23 25.19 -16.08
C CYS A 14 -33.88 24.55 -14.74
N ALA A 15 -34.08 23.24 -14.57
CA ALA A 15 -33.71 22.50 -13.36
C ALA A 15 -32.19 22.52 -13.13
N ILE A 16 -31.39 22.33 -14.17
CA ILE A 16 -29.92 22.40 -14.07
C ILE A 16 -29.47 23.81 -13.67
N LEU A 17 -30.00 24.84 -14.32
CA LEU A 17 -29.65 26.24 -14.03
C LEU A 17 -30.03 26.63 -12.60
N SER A 18 -31.23 26.25 -12.14
CA SER A 18 -31.64 26.49 -10.76
C SER A 18 -30.77 25.76 -9.75
N GLY A 19 -30.38 24.52 -10.03
CA GLY A 19 -29.43 23.74 -9.22
C GLY A 19 -28.08 24.41 -9.09
N ILE A 20 -27.51 24.91 -10.19
CA ILE A 20 -26.25 25.65 -10.18
C ILE A 20 -26.34 26.94 -9.35
N ILE A 21 -27.44 27.68 -9.49
CA ILE A 21 -27.66 28.93 -8.73
C ILE A 21 -27.75 28.61 -7.23
N ILE A 22 -28.58 27.63 -6.83
CA ILE A 22 -28.72 27.22 -5.44
C ILE A 22 -27.39 26.79 -4.86
N PHE A 23 -26.65 25.94 -5.59
CA PHE A 23 -25.32 25.49 -5.19
C PHE A 23 -24.34 26.66 -5.01
N GLY A 24 -24.33 27.62 -5.95
CA GLY A 24 -23.47 28.80 -5.87
C GLY A 24 -23.79 29.69 -4.67
N VAL A 25 -25.07 29.90 -4.36
CA VAL A 25 -25.51 30.68 -3.19
C VAL A 25 -25.11 29.97 -1.90
N VAL A 26 -25.34 28.65 -1.78
CA VAL A 26 -24.98 27.87 -0.60
C VAL A 26 -23.48 27.90 -0.39
N MET A 27 -22.69 27.63 -1.45
CA MET A 27 -21.25 27.63 -1.35
C MET A 27 -20.65 29.00 -1.03
N SER A 28 -21.25 30.07 -1.55
CA SER A 28 -20.86 31.44 -1.20
C SER A 28 -21.12 31.74 0.29
N ALA A 29 -22.23 31.30 0.82
CA ALA A 29 -22.57 31.46 2.25
C ALA A 29 -21.64 30.65 3.17
N LEU A 30 -21.14 29.48 2.69
CA LEU A 30 -20.19 28.61 3.40
C LEU A 30 -18.74 29.02 3.20
N GLY A 31 -18.46 30.11 2.44
CA GLY A 31 -17.10 30.56 2.14
C GLY A 31 -16.33 29.61 1.21
N TRP A 32 -17.01 28.84 0.37
CA TRP A 32 -16.46 27.79 -0.51
C TRP A 32 -15.75 26.66 0.26
N ASP A 33 -16.12 26.47 1.51
CA ASP A 33 -15.61 25.38 2.35
C ASP A 33 -16.53 24.15 2.19
N PHE A 34 -16.09 23.18 1.41
CA PHE A 34 -16.82 21.94 1.14
C PHE A 34 -16.99 21.07 2.38
N THR A 35 -16.10 21.19 3.37
CA THR A 35 -16.19 20.38 4.59
C THR A 35 -17.46 20.68 5.37
N LYS A 36 -18.00 21.90 5.26
CA LYS A 36 -19.26 22.33 5.88
C LYS A 36 -20.51 21.72 5.24
N LEU A 37 -20.37 21.03 4.11
CA LEU A 37 -21.45 20.24 3.51
C LEU A 37 -21.48 18.81 4.05
N SER A 38 -20.50 18.42 4.86
CA SER A 38 -20.47 17.10 5.47
C SER A 38 -21.70 16.89 6.35
N THR A 39 -22.35 15.75 6.18
CA THR A 39 -23.43 15.28 7.03
C THR A 39 -22.93 14.34 8.12
N VAL A 40 -21.62 14.07 8.11
CA VAL A 40 -20.94 13.20 9.06
C VAL A 40 -20.17 14.06 10.05
N GLU A 41 -20.35 13.79 11.32
CA GLU A 41 -19.64 14.46 12.41
C GLU A 41 -18.37 13.66 12.77
N PHE A 42 -17.30 14.39 13.02
CA PHE A 42 -16.00 13.84 13.40
C PHE A 42 -15.61 14.35 14.78
N GLU A 43 -14.90 13.51 15.51
CA GLU A 43 -14.28 13.87 16.78
C GLU A 43 -12.83 13.38 16.83
N THR A 44 -12.07 13.93 17.76
CA THR A 44 -10.70 13.48 18.03
C THR A 44 -10.64 12.87 19.41
N ASN A 45 -10.32 11.58 19.47
CA ASN A 45 -10.13 10.86 20.69
C ASN A 45 -8.64 10.52 20.87
N GLU A 46 -8.16 10.71 22.09
CA GLU A 46 -6.77 10.48 22.45
C GLU A 46 -6.69 9.46 23.60
N TYR A 47 -5.85 8.44 23.40
CA TYR A 47 -5.64 7.33 24.34
C TYR A 47 -4.20 7.30 24.77
N GLU A 48 -3.92 7.52 26.05
CA GLU A 48 -2.61 7.28 26.65
C GLU A 48 -2.51 5.82 27.10
N VAL A 49 -1.45 5.14 26.67
CA VAL A 49 -1.18 3.73 26.99
C VAL A 49 0.01 3.64 27.94
N SER A 50 -0.25 3.21 29.16
CA SER A 50 0.78 3.07 30.20
C SER A 50 1.31 1.63 30.36
N GLU A 51 0.56 0.67 29.86
CA GLU A 51 0.90 -0.75 29.90
C GLU A 51 2.03 -1.07 28.91
N LYS A 52 2.85 -2.04 29.28
CA LYS A 52 3.91 -2.53 28.39
C LYS A 52 3.34 -3.54 27.40
N PHE A 53 3.80 -3.44 26.17
CA PHE A 53 3.47 -4.37 25.10
C PHE A 53 4.65 -4.50 24.14
N ASN A 54 4.72 -5.62 23.43
CA ASN A 54 5.70 -5.87 22.37
C ASN A 54 5.03 -6.23 21.03
N ASN A 55 3.72 -6.45 21.03
CA ASN A 55 2.94 -6.75 19.83
C ASN A 55 1.92 -5.65 19.60
N ILE A 56 1.64 -5.37 18.33
CA ILE A 56 0.70 -4.33 17.92
C ILE A 56 -0.25 -4.92 16.89
N THR A 57 -1.55 -4.76 17.12
CA THR A 57 -2.61 -5.14 16.19
C THR A 57 -3.52 -3.94 15.95
N VAL A 58 -3.67 -3.55 14.69
CA VAL A 58 -4.55 -2.47 14.27
C VAL A 58 -5.56 -3.02 13.29
N THR A 59 -6.84 -2.88 13.59
CA THR A 59 -7.95 -3.27 12.71
C THR A 59 -8.84 -2.07 12.49
N VAL A 60 -8.94 -1.63 11.23
CA VAL A 60 -9.74 -0.47 10.82
C VAL A 60 -10.67 -0.83 9.68
N ASP A 61 -11.76 -0.10 9.54
CA ASP A 61 -12.66 -0.13 8.38
C ASP A 61 -12.17 0.94 7.38
N THR A 62 -12.34 2.19 7.73
CA THR A 62 -11.94 3.32 6.86
C THR A 62 -11.12 4.31 7.68
N ALA A 63 -9.81 4.27 7.59
CA ALA A 63 -8.92 5.26 8.20
C ALA A 63 -7.48 5.14 7.64
N ASP A 64 -6.82 6.27 7.48
CA ASP A 64 -5.37 6.28 7.29
C ASP A 64 -4.68 5.95 8.62
N ILE A 65 -3.65 5.11 8.57
CA ILE A 65 -2.87 4.68 9.73
C ILE A 65 -1.45 5.24 9.58
N VAL A 66 -1.03 6.04 10.53
CA VAL A 66 0.32 6.62 10.56
C VAL A 66 1.00 6.25 11.86
N PHE A 67 2.13 5.59 11.78
CA PHE A 67 3.01 5.38 12.92
C PHE A 67 3.97 6.56 13.05
N ALA A 68 4.19 7.03 14.27
CA ALA A 68 5.09 8.13 14.57
C ALA A 68 5.91 7.83 15.84
N VAL A 69 7.15 8.31 15.87
CA VAL A 69 7.96 8.17 17.08
C VAL A 69 7.43 9.12 18.15
N SER A 70 7.28 8.60 19.37
CA SER A 70 6.90 9.39 20.53
C SER A 70 8.06 10.21 21.05
N ASP A 71 7.83 11.48 21.35
CA ASP A 71 8.84 12.39 21.89
C ASP A 71 9.12 12.17 23.39
N ASP A 72 8.17 11.55 24.11
CA ASP A 72 8.20 11.36 25.56
C ASP A 72 8.35 9.89 25.99
N GLU A 73 8.70 9.00 25.07
CA GLU A 73 8.84 7.55 25.28
C GLU A 73 7.56 6.85 25.75
N LYS A 74 6.40 7.48 25.63
CA LYS A 74 5.09 6.89 25.94
C LYS A 74 4.35 6.50 24.68
N CYS A 75 3.51 5.49 24.79
CA CYS A 75 2.58 5.17 23.72
C CYS A 75 1.31 6.03 23.82
N ARG A 76 0.91 6.61 22.71
CA ARG A 76 -0.29 7.41 22.58
C ARG A 76 -0.95 7.14 21.22
N VAL A 77 -2.26 6.95 21.22
CA VAL A 77 -3.04 6.78 20.00
C VAL A 77 -4.01 7.94 19.85
N VAL A 78 -3.95 8.62 18.73
CA VAL A 78 -4.86 9.72 18.39
C VAL A 78 -5.71 9.30 17.22
N CYS A 79 -7.03 9.24 17.43
CA CYS A 79 -8.01 8.86 16.43
C CYS A 79 -8.83 10.09 16.04
N TYR A 80 -8.71 10.56 14.80
CA TYR A 80 -9.66 11.45 14.16
C TYR A 80 -10.69 10.59 13.43
N GLU A 81 -11.90 10.52 13.94
CA GLU A 81 -12.85 9.46 13.60
C GLU A 81 -14.29 9.96 13.56
N GLU A 82 -15.16 9.23 12.89
CA GLU A 82 -16.59 9.54 12.85
C GLU A 82 -17.25 9.15 14.19
N THR A 83 -18.16 9.98 14.69
CA THR A 83 -18.86 9.79 16.00
C THR A 83 -19.62 8.47 16.12
N LYS A 84 -19.93 7.80 15.00
CA LYS A 84 -20.59 6.48 14.95
C LYS A 84 -19.67 5.34 14.51
N MET A 85 -18.39 5.60 14.31
CA MET A 85 -17.40 4.61 13.96
C MET A 85 -16.09 4.90 14.69
N LEU A 86 -16.09 4.54 15.96
CA LEU A 86 -15.04 4.84 16.91
C LEU A 86 -14.01 3.71 16.98
N HIS A 87 -12.82 4.03 17.49
CA HIS A 87 -11.80 3.03 17.74
C HIS A 87 -11.63 2.83 19.26
N THR A 88 -11.43 1.59 19.65
CA THR A 88 -11.04 1.21 21.01
C THR A 88 -9.56 0.91 21.05
N VAL A 89 -8.91 1.31 22.13
CA VAL A 89 -7.48 1.06 22.36
C VAL A 89 -7.35 0.32 23.68
N SER A 90 -6.74 -0.85 23.66
CA SER A 90 -6.51 -1.67 24.84
C SER A 90 -5.18 -2.41 24.76
N VAL A 91 -4.64 -2.81 25.91
CA VAL A 91 -3.47 -3.70 25.99
C VAL A 91 -3.87 -4.96 26.71
N GLU A 92 -3.82 -6.08 26.00
CA GLU A 92 -4.10 -7.39 26.55
C GLU A 92 -3.05 -8.40 26.08
N SER A 93 -2.62 -9.27 26.98
CA SER A 93 -1.65 -10.33 26.66
C SER A 93 -0.40 -9.82 25.92
N ASN A 94 0.16 -8.69 26.37
CA ASN A 94 1.35 -8.06 25.78
C ASN A 94 1.12 -7.52 24.33
N THR A 95 -0.12 -7.26 23.96
CA THR A 95 -0.51 -6.75 22.63
C THR A 95 -1.30 -5.46 22.77
N LEU A 96 -0.82 -4.38 22.16
CA LEU A 96 -1.61 -3.17 21.91
C LEU A 96 -2.60 -3.49 20.80
N THR A 97 -3.88 -3.35 21.09
CA THR A 97 -4.97 -3.61 20.14
C THR A 97 -5.75 -2.34 19.89
N ILE A 98 -5.84 -1.94 18.62
CA ILE A 98 -6.66 -0.84 18.14
C ILE A 98 -7.72 -1.44 17.23
N ASN A 99 -8.98 -1.39 17.64
CA ASN A 99 -10.08 -1.98 16.89
C ASN A 99 -11.18 -0.98 16.60
N VAL A 100 -11.73 -1.03 15.40
CA VAL A 100 -12.92 -0.25 15.03
C VAL A 100 -14.18 -0.85 15.67
N VAL A 101 -15.02 0.04 16.18
CA VAL A 101 -16.39 -0.27 16.63
C VAL A 101 -17.34 0.52 15.74
N ASN A 102 -18.09 -0.17 14.91
CA ASN A 102 -18.99 0.42 13.94
C ASN A 102 -20.44 0.34 14.45
N GLU A 103 -21.00 1.48 14.84
CA GLU A 103 -22.40 1.62 15.30
C GLU A 103 -23.32 2.21 14.24
N LYS A 104 -22.83 2.33 12.98
CA LYS A 104 -23.61 2.90 11.87
C LYS A 104 -24.76 2.00 11.47
N SER A 105 -25.94 2.61 11.32
CA SER A 105 -27.07 2.02 10.61
C SER A 105 -26.92 2.23 9.11
N TRP A 106 -27.65 1.50 8.30
CA TRP A 106 -27.55 1.56 6.83
C TRP A 106 -27.78 2.97 6.26
N TYR A 107 -28.60 3.81 6.92
CA TYR A 107 -28.86 5.19 6.49
C TYR A 107 -27.73 6.17 6.84
N ASP A 108 -26.84 5.84 7.78
CA ASP A 108 -25.67 6.65 8.12
C ASP A 108 -24.60 6.62 7.02
N TYR A 109 -24.70 5.66 6.09
CA TYR A 109 -23.86 5.63 4.89
C TYR A 109 -24.39 6.50 3.75
N ILE A 110 -25.62 7.09 3.92
CA ILE A 110 -26.23 7.98 2.94
C ILE A 110 -25.91 9.41 3.36
N GLY A 111 -24.86 9.99 2.81
CA GLY A 111 -24.46 11.35 3.15
C GLY A 111 -23.27 11.83 2.33
N LEU A 112 -22.89 13.07 2.60
CA LEU A 112 -21.68 13.64 2.05
C LEU A 112 -20.61 13.65 3.13
N ASN A 113 -19.47 13.06 2.84
CA ASN A 113 -18.30 13.08 3.69
C ASN A 113 -17.12 13.64 2.89
N PHE A 114 -16.48 14.68 3.43
CA PHE A 114 -15.31 15.33 2.82
C PHE A 114 -14.07 15.24 3.71
N SER A 115 -14.14 14.49 4.80
CA SER A 115 -13.03 14.25 5.70
C SER A 115 -12.65 12.77 5.68
N SER A 116 -11.38 12.49 5.86
CA SER A 116 -10.87 11.11 5.96
C SER A 116 -10.49 10.83 7.41
N PRO A 117 -11.01 9.76 8.02
CA PRO A 117 -10.56 9.31 9.33
C PRO A 117 -9.06 9.02 9.33
N LYS A 118 -8.41 9.27 10.47
CA LYS A 118 -6.98 9.06 10.61
C LYS A 118 -6.62 8.60 12.01
N ILE A 119 -5.79 7.58 12.08
CA ILE A 119 -5.22 7.08 13.33
C ILE A 119 -3.72 7.36 13.32
N ILE A 120 -3.25 8.05 14.35
CA ILE A 120 -1.82 8.27 14.56
C ILE A 120 -1.40 7.48 15.79
N VAL A 121 -0.49 6.54 15.61
CA VAL A 121 0.03 5.69 16.67
C VAL A 121 1.44 6.17 17.02
N TYR A 122 1.55 6.93 18.11
CA TYR A 122 2.83 7.36 18.65
C TYR A 122 3.42 6.23 19.49
N LEU A 123 4.59 5.79 19.14
CA LEU A 123 5.29 4.67 19.79
C LEU A 123 6.68 5.07 20.25
N PRO A 124 7.15 4.60 21.40
CA PRO A 124 8.56 4.62 21.74
C PRO A 124 9.44 4.01 20.66
N ASN A 125 10.63 4.59 20.45
CA ASN A 125 11.60 4.04 19.51
C ASN A 125 12.31 2.83 20.12
N THR A 126 11.63 1.70 20.11
CA THR A 126 12.12 0.40 20.59
C THR A 126 11.91 -0.68 19.53
N GLU A 127 12.39 -1.89 19.79
CA GLU A 127 12.13 -3.04 18.95
C GLU A 127 10.82 -3.73 19.39
N TYR A 128 9.94 -4.01 18.45
CA TYR A 128 8.66 -4.70 18.65
C TYR A 128 8.71 -6.11 18.07
N ASN A 129 8.03 -7.05 18.73
CA ASN A 129 7.98 -8.43 18.26
C ASN A 129 7.11 -8.56 17.00
N SER A 130 5.93 -7.94 16.98
CA SER A 130 5.05 -8.05 15.82
C SER A 130 4.22 -6.79 15.59
N LEU A 131 3.97 -6.51 14.32
CA LEU A 131 2.98 -5.56 13.85
C LEU A 131 2.00 -6.28 12.92
N VAL A 132 0.71 -6.22 13.24
CA VAL A 132 -0.38 -6.69 12.38
C VAL A 132 -1.30 -5.52 12.07
N VAL A 133 -1.53 -5.24 10.80
CA VAL A 133 -2.45 -4.20 10.34
C VAL A 133 -3.45 -4.79 9.37
N ASN A 134 -4.73 -4.67 9.68
CA ASN A 134 -5.84 -5.06 8.80
C ASN A 134 -6.74 -3.86 8.55
N GLY A 135 -6.96 -3.49 7.31
CA GLY A 135 -7.80 -2.37 6.94
C GLY A 135 -8.56 -2.59 5.64
N ASP A 136 -9.77 -2.05 5.55
CA ASP A 136 -10.52 -2.07 4.31
C ASP A 136 -10.13 -0.90 3.41
N THR A 137 -10.17 0.34 3.92
CA THR A 137 -9.82 1.52 3.13
C THR A 137 -8.96 2.48 3.95
N GLY A 138 -7.87 2.94 3.37
CA GLY A 138 -6.93 3.90 3.97
C GLY A 138 -5.49 3.53 3.69
N ASN A 139 -4.61 4.50 3.83
CA ASN A 139 -3.18 4.32 3.62
C ASN A 139 -2.49 3.91 4.93
N VAL A 140 -1.40 3.18 4.81
CA VAL A 140 -0.53 2.83 5.94
C VAL A 140 0.83 3.43 5.73
N GLU A 141 1.31 4.18 6.73
CA GLU A 141 2.64 4.78 6.73
C GLU A 141 3.42 4.36 7.96
N ILE A 142 4.59 3.71 7.75
CA ILE A 142 5.47 3.23 8.81
C ILE A 142 6.87 3.78 8.56
N PRO A 143 7.34 4.76 9.36
CA PRO A 143 8.64 5.39 9.18
C PRO A 143 9.81 4.47 9.54
N LYS A 144 11.00 4.84 9.08
CA LYS A 144 12.25 4.07 9.17
C LYS A 144 12.77 3.87 10.60
N ASP A 145 12.26 4.63 11.55
CA ASP A 145 12.75 4.62 12.92
C ASP A 145 12.29 3.36 13.69
N PHE A 146 11.29 2.64 13.17
CA PHE A 146 10.75 1.45 13.81
C PHE A 146 11.46 0.17 13.38
N LYS A 147 11.48 -0.78 14.33
CA LYS A 147 12.02 -2.13 14.13
C LYS A 147 11.01 -3.17 14.63
N PHE A 148 10.74 -4.16 13.78
CA PHE A 148 9.86 -5.26 14.10
C PHE A 148 10.58 -6.59 13.81
N ASN A 149 10.25 -7.65 14.57
CA ASN A 149 10.68 -8.99 14.18
C ASN A 149 9.79 -9.50 13.04
N ASN A 150 8.49 -9.35 13.20
CA ASN A 150 7.51 -9.80 12.21
C ASN A 150 6.52 -8.67 11.87
N MET A 151 6.11 -8.61 10.59
CA MET A 151 5.14 -7.65 10.10
C MET A 151 4.15 -8.34 9.17
N ASP A 152 2.84 -8.14 9.38
CA ASP A 152 1.77 -8.57 8.46
C ASP A 152 0.80 -7.41 8.26
N ILE A 153 0.80 -6.85 7.05
CA ILE A 153 -0.06 -5.72 6.66
C ILE A 153 -0.98 -6.19 5.54
N SER A 154 -2.28 -6.04 5.72
CA SER A 154 -3.30 -6.36 4.74
C SER A 154 -4.29 -5.22 4.60
N ILE A 155 -4.29 -4.56 3.44
CA ILE A 155 -5.19 -3.46 3.11
C ILE A 155 -5.99 -3.82 1.85
N HIS A 156 -7.29 -3.58 1.90
CA HIS A 156 -8.12 -3.82 0.71
C HIS A 156 -7.96 -2.68 -0.30
N THR A 157 -8.09 -1.43 0.13
CA THR A 157 -7.91 -0.25 -0.75
C THR A 157 -7.06 0.80 -0.06
N GLY A 158 -5.94 1.15 -0.65
CA GLY A 158 -5.01 2.16 -0.15
C GLY A 158 -3.55 1.80 -0.40
N ASP A 159 -2.68 2.74 -0.22
CA ASP A 159 -1.25 2.58 -0.39
C ASP A 159 -0.57 2.16 0.92
N VAL A 160 0.46 1.32 0.82
CA VAL A 160 1.30 0.95 1.96
C VAL A 160 2.71 1.49 1.73
N ASN A 161 3.11 2.43 2.58
CA ASN A 161 4.44 3.01 2.62
C ASN A 161 5.20 2.47 3.84
N CYS A 162 6.11 1.54 3.63
CA CYS A 162 6.85 0.88 4.70
C CYS A 162 8.34 1.17 4.59
N TYR A 163 8.87 1.85 5.60
CA TYR A 163 10.29 2.19 5.73
C TYR A 163 10.95 1.53 6.95
N ALA A 164 10.18 0.80 7.74
CA ALA A 164 10.64 0.14 8.95
C ALA A 164 11.54 -1.06 8.66
N SER A 165 12.47 -1.35 9.55
CA SER A 165 13.28 -2.57 9.50
C SER A 165 12.49 -3.76 10.06
N VAL A 166 12.63 -4.93 9.40
CA VAL A 166 12.01 -6.19 9.85
C VAL A 166 13.08 -7.27 9.87
N SER A 167 13.27 -7.96 11.01
CA SER A 167 14.37 -8.92 11.15
C SER A 167 14.03 -10.33 10.64
N GLU A 168 12.78 -10.77 10.74
CA GLU A 168 12.37 -12.13 10.38
C GLU A 168 11.50 -12.12 9.12
N SER A 169 10.23 -11.79 9.23
CA SER A 169 9.26 -11.89 8.14
C SER A 169 8.45 -10.62 7.97
N ALA A 170 8.42 -10.08 6.75
CA ALA A 170 7.51 -9.02 6.37
C ALA A 170 6.56 -9.53 5.28
N LYS A 171 5.26 -9.45 5.55
CA LYS A 171 4.20 -9.72 4.60
C LYS A 171 3.35 -8.46 4.41
N ILE A 172 3.23 -7.99 3.17
CA ILE A 172 2.46 -6.79 2.85
C ILE A 172 1.54 -7.10 1.66
N ALA A 173 0.26 -6.90 1.87
CA ALA A 173 -0.77 -7.16 0.86
C ALA A 173 -1.67 -5.95 0.65
N ALA A 174 -1.91 -5.60 -0.61
CA ALA A 174 -2.91 -4.62 -1.03
C ALA A 174 -3.77 -5.21 -2.15
N THR A 175 -5.09 -5.08 -2.05
CA THR A 175 -5.95 -5.48 -3.18
C THR A 175 -5.93 -4.39 -4.25
N THR A 176 -6.13 -3.15 -3.88
CA THR A 176 -6.04 -1.98 -4.77
C THR A 176 -5.21 -0.89 -4.11
N GLY A 177 -4.11 -0.53 -4.72
CA GLY A 177 -3.16 0.46 -4.19
C GLY A 177 -1.72 0.02 -4.39
N ASN A 178 -0.79 0.87 -4.09
CA ASN A 178 0.62 0.64 -4.30
C ASN A 178 1.32 0.17 -3.02
N ILE A 179 2.36 -0.62 -3.17
CA ILE A 179 3.29 -0.93 -2.08
C ILE A 179 4.61 -0.25 -2.37
N HIS A 180 5.02 0.62 -1.47
CA HIS A 180 6.34 1.23 -1.48
C HIS A 180 7.11 0.78 -0.22
N ALA A 181 8.19 0.04 -0.43
CA ALA A 181 9.06 -0.42 0.64
C ALA A 181 10.50 0.05 0.38
N ASP A 182 11.10 0.70 1.37
CA ASP A 182 12.49 1.20 1.27
C ASP A 182 13.27 0.92 2.55
N GLY A 183 14.49 0.40 2.39
CA GLY A 183 15.41 0.17 3.50
C GLY A 183 15.09 -1.07 4.36
N ILE A 184 14.20 -1.95 3.92
CA ILE A 184 13.84 -3.16 4.68
C ILE A 184 14.98 -4.18 4.64
N SER A 185 15.29 -4.74 5.82
CA SER A 185 16.16 -5.92 5.95
C SER A 185 15.35 -7.03 6.62
N ALA A 186 15.13 -8.16 5.94
CA ALA A 186 14.29 -9.24 6.44
C ALA A 186 14.87 -10.62 6.04
N THR A 187 14.48 -11.68 6.72
CA THR A 187 14.72 -13.03 6.21
C THR A 187 13.79 -13.33 5.04
N SER A 188 12.50 -13.06 5.18
CA SER A 188 11.50 -13.21 4.11
C SER A 188 10.72 -11.92 3.90
N LEU A 189 10.56 -11.55 2.62
CA LEU A 189 9.71 -10.44 2.21
C LEU A 189 8.69 -10.93 1.18
N ASP A 190 7.43 -10.99 1.60
CA ASP A 190 6.31 -11.46 0.79
C ASP A 190 5.35 -10.32 0.47
N LEU A 191 5.19 -10.01 -0.81
CA LEU A 191 4.38 -8.89 -1.29
C LEU A 191 3.27 -9.39 -2.21
N SER A 192 2.06 -8.87 -2.04
CA SER A 192 0.92 -9.20 -2.88
C SER A 192 0.11 -7.96 -3.24
N VAL A 193 -0.01 -7.66 -4.55
CA VAL A 193 -0.81 -6.53 -5.03
C VAL A 193 -1.70 -7.01 -6.18
N SER A 194 -3.03 -6.95 -6.01
CA SER A 194 -3.91 -7.31 -7.11
C SER A 194 -3.94 -6.24 -8.19
N THR A 195 -4.10 -4.98 -7.82
CA THR A 195 -4.06 -3.83 -8.75
C THR A 195 -3.27 -2.69 -8.13
N GLY A 196 -2.14 -2.36 -8.73
CA GLY A 196 -1.23 -1.31 -8.27
C GLY A 196 0.23 -1.70 -8.44
N ASP A 197 1.09 -0.74 -8.27
CA ASP A 197 2.52 -0.90 -8.46
C ASP A 197 3.23 -1.34 -7.17
N THR A 198 4.35 -2.05 -7.34
CA THR A 198 5.23 -2.42 -6.24
C THR A 198 6.60 -1.77 -6.46
N ILE A 199 6.99 -0.90 -5.55
CA ILE A 199 8.25 -0.16 -5.62
C ILE A 199 9.13 -0.58 -4.44
N LEU A 200 10.21 -1.26 -4.73
CA LEU A 200 11.18 -1.73 -3.75
C LEU A 200 12.51 -1.02 -3.92
N SER A 201 13.01 -0.44 -2.85
CA SER A 201 14.29 0.26 -2.86
C SER A 201 15.15 -0.17 -1.65
N ASN A 202 16.44 -0.38 -1.88
CA ASN A 202 17.41 -0.66 -0.81
C ASN A 202 17.01 -1.84 0.10
N ILE A 203 16.51 -2.92 -0.49
CA ILE A 203 16.04 -4.11 0.24
C ILE A 203 17.18 -5.12 0.37
N LYS A 204 17.31 -5.72 1.56
CA LYS A 204 18.19 -6.86 1.81
C LYS A 204 17.38 -7.99 2.44
N CYS A 205 17.37 -9.18 1.83
CA CYS A 205 16.65 -10.32 2.36
C CYS A 205 17.32 -11.64 1.99
N GLN A 206 16.82 -12.74 2.52
CA GLN A 206 17.17 -14.07 1.98
C GLN A 206 16.24 -14.38 0.80
N ASN A 207 14.93 -14.21 1.01
CA ASN A 207 13.92 -14.50 0.01
C ASN A 207 12.98 -13.32 -0.21
N LEU A 208 12.73 -12.98 -1.46
CA LEU A 208 11.74 -12.02 -1.91
C LEU A 208 10.71 -12.71 -2.80
N THR A 209 9.45 -12.64 -2.44
CA THR A 209 8.34 -13.05 -3.29
C THR A 209 7.44 -11.84 -3.55
N SER A 210 7.09 -11.60 -4.83
CA SER A 210 6.12 -10.57 -5.20
C SER A 210 5.12 -11.12 -6.20
N THR A 211 3.85 -11.12 -5.82
CA THR A 211 2.75 -11.61 -6.66
C THR A 211 1.76 -10.47 -6.96
N GLY A 212 1.14 -10.51 -8.14
CA GLY A 212 0.13 -9.51 -8.50
C GLY A 212 -0.55 -9.78 -9.81
N SER A 213 -1.68 -9.09 -10.04
CA SER A 213 -2.42 -9.22 -11.29
C SER A 213 -2.09 -8.08 -12.26
N THR A 214 -2.24 -6.83 -11.84
CA THR A 214 -2.03 -5.65 -12.70
C THR A 214 -1.19 -4.62 -11.99
N GLY A 215 -0.15 -4.14 -12.65
CA GLY A 215 0.76 -3.10 -12.17
C GLY A 215 2.22 -3.51 -12.28
N ASP A 216 3.07 -2.55 -12.31
CA ASP A 216 4.50 -2.72 -12.50
C ASP A 216 5.22 -3.07 -11.19
N ILE A 217 6.36 -3.73 -11.32
CA ILE A 217 7.28 -3.89 -10.19
C ILE A 217 8.63 -3.29 -10.51
N SER A 218 9.12 -2.44 -9.63
CA SER A 218 10.45 -1.83 -9.68
C SER A 218 11.29 -2.32 -8.52
N LEU A 219 12.44 -2.93 -8.83
CA LEU A 219 13.41 -3.40 -7.85
C LEU A 219 14.68 -2.57 -8.01
N LYS A 220 14.89 -1.62 -7.10
CA LYS A 220 16.06 -0.75 -7.10
C LYS A 220 16.96 -1.09 -5.90
N ASN A 221 18.18 -1.53 -6.19
CA ASN A 221 19.14 -1.92 -5.17
C ASN A 221 18.56 -2.99 -4.21
N VAL A 222 17.93 -4.02 -4.78
CA VAL A 222 17.31 -5.14 -4.06
C VAL A 222 18.25 -6.34 -4.12
N ILE A 223 18.73 -6.79 -2.96
CA ILE A 223 19.66 -7.90 -2.82
C ILE A 223 19.02 -9.01 -2.01
N ALA A 224 18.77 -10.16 -2.67
CA ALA A 224 18.35 -11.38 -1.98
C ALA A 224 19.47 -12.40 -2.00
N THR A 225 19.84 -12.93 -0.85
CA THR A 225 20.94 -13.93 -0.80
C THR A 225 20.55 -15.25 -1.43
N GLU A 226 19.27 -15.61 -1.38
CA GLU A 226 18.75 -16.87 -1.94
C GLU A 226 17.95 -16.61 -3.21
N LYS A 227 16.76 -15.98 -3.09
CA LYS A 227 15.82 -15.96 -4.21
C LYS A 227 15.04 -14.67 -4.36
N ILE A 228 14.86 -14.22 -5.60
CA ILE A 228 13.82 -13.28 -6.01
C ILE A 228 12.82 -14.02 -6.90
N SER A 229 11.54 -14.02 -6.51
CA SER A 229 10.43 -14.60 -7.27
C SER A 229 9.37 -13.55 -7.55
N VAL A 230 9.11 -13.24 -8.81
CA VAL A 230 8.09 -12.28 -9.22
C VAL A 230 7.11 -12.95 -10.16
N LYS A 231 5.81 -12.81 -9.85
CA LYS A 231 4.72 -13.28 -10.71
C LYS A 231 3.71 -12.18 -10.93
N ARG A 232 3.49 -11.83 -12.20
CA ARG A 232 2.51 -10.83 -12.66
C ARG A 232 1.64 -11.40 -13.78
N SER A 233 0.36 -10.98 -13.86
CA SER A 233 -0.42 -11.20 -15.06
C SER A 233 -0.16 -10.09 -16.09
N THR A 234 -0.21 -8.84 -15.66
CA THR A 234 0.06 -7.67 -16.52
C THR A 234 0.89 -6.65 -15.76
N GLY A 235 2.01 -6.26 -16.32
CA GLY A 235 2.91 -5.25 -15.78
C GLY A 235 4.36 -5.53 -16.12
N ASP A 236 5.13 -4.48 -16.18
CA ASP A 236 6.57 -4.54 -16.43
C ASP A 236 7.34 -4.90 -15.15
N VAL A 237 8.44 -5.59 -15.30
CA VAL A 237 9.39 -5.89 -14.21
C VAL A 237 10.71 -5.20 -14.51
N LYS A 238 11.11 -4.28 -13.63
CA LYS A 238 12.31 -3.49 -13.80
C LYS A 238 13.32 -3.74 -12.69
N PHE A 239 14.52 -4.12 -13.05
CA PHE A 239 15.66 -4.22 -12.16
C PHE A 239 16.58 -2.99 -12.33
N ASP A 240 16.98 -2.41 -11.21
CA ASP A 240 17.99 -1.37 -11.14
C ASP A 240 19.01 -1.80 -10.07
N ARG A 241 20.17 -2.33 -10.51
CA ARG A 241 21.26 -2.79 -9.63
C ARG A 241 20.80 -3.77 -8.56
N SER A 242 20.01 -4.73 -8.94
CA SER A 242 19.45 -5.75 -8.04
C SER A 242 20.02 -7.12 -8.33
N ASP A 243 20.03 -8.01 -7.33
CA ASP A 243 20.59 -9.36 -7.50
C ASP A 243 19.99 -10.38 -6.54
N ALA A 244 20.14 -11.67 -6.89
CA ALA A 244 19.81 -12.80 -6.03
C ALA A 244 20.62 -14.05 -6.41
N GLY A 245 20.67 -15.04 -5.51
CA GLY A 245 21.20 -16.36 -5.82
C GLY A 245 20.43 -17.04 -6.95
N GLU A 246 19.10 -16.96 -6.91
CA GLU A 246 18.18 -17.39 -7.97
C GLU A 246 17.16 -16.28 -8.27
N ILE A 247 16.88 -16.06 -9.55
CA ILE A 247 15.85 -15.11 -10.01
C ILE A 247 14.83 -15.86 -10.86
N ILE A 248 13.55 -15.78 -10.50
CA ILE A 248 12.43 -16.35 -11.25
C ILE A 248 11.40 -15.27 -11.51
N ILE A 249 11.17 -14.96 -12.78
CA ILE A 249 10.21 -13.94 -13.21
C ILE A 249 9.20 -14.57 -14.18
N GLU A 250 7.93 -14.41 -13.87
CA GLU A 250 6.81 -14.84 -14.71
C GLU A 250 5.85 -13.66 -14.90
N THR A 251 5.64 -13.25 -16.14
CA THR A 251 4.59 -12.30 -16.49
C THR A 251 3.86 -12.75 -17.76
N ASN A 252 2.56 -12.51 -17.88
CA ASN A 252 1.87 -12.81 -19.13
C ASN A 252 2.03 -11.67 -20.13
N THR A 253 1.83 -10.43 -19.70
CA THR A 253 2.00 -9.24 -20.55
C THR A 253 2.83 -8.21 -19.82
N GLY A 254 4.03 -7.96 -20.31
CA GLY A 254 4.95 -6.98 -19.74
C GLY A 254 6.39 -7.24 -20.14
N ASN A 255 7.19 -6.21 -20.11
CA ASN A 255 8.60 -6.28 -20.37
C ASN A 255 9.36 -6.63 -19.09
N VAL A 256 10.44 -7.37 -19.22
CA VAL A 256 11.39 -7.59 -18.13
C VAL A 256 12.71 -6.95 -18.50
N THR A 257 13.07 -5.89 -17.78
CA THR A 257 14.23 -5.06 -18.17
C THR A 257 15.09 -4.70 -16.98
N GLY A 258 16.35 -4.37 -17.23
CA GLY A 258 17.19 -3.73 -16.22
C GLY A 258 18.60 -4.30 -16.10
N THR A 259 19.21 -4.04 -14.94
CA THR A 259 20.61 -4.35 -14.64
C THR A 259 20.72 -5.21 -13.39
N LEU A 260 21.44 -6.31 -13.50
CA LEU A 260 21.82 -7.19 -12.39
C LEU A 260 23.30 -6.94 -12.02
N LEU A 261 23.68 -7.29 -10.78
CA LEU A 261 25.03 -7.02 -10.27
C LEU A 261 26.00 -8.18 -10.52
N SER A 262 25.51 -9.37 -10.78
CA SER A 262 26.37 -10.54 -11.00
C SER A 262 25.94 -11.37 -12.22
N GLU A 263 26.87 -12.16 -12.75
CA GLU A 263 26.59 -13.09 -13.84
C GLU A 263 25.51 -14.11 -13.45
N LYS A 264 24.66 -14.47 -14.42
CA LYS A 264 23.58 -15.44 -14.29
C LYS A 264 23.55 -16.40 -15.46
N VAL A 265 23.13 -17.63 -15.20
CA VAL A 265 22.72 -18.55 -16.25
C VAL A 265 21.29 -18.24 -16.64
N PHE A 266 21.10 -17.60 -17.79
CA PHE A 266 19.79 -17.16 -18.26
C PHE A 266 19.00 -18.28 -18.94
N ILE A 267 17.76 -18.48 -18.49
CA ILE A 267 16.74 -19.32 -19.14
C ILE A 267 15.57 -18.40 -19.46
N THR A 268 15.44 -18.02 -20.73
CA THR A 268 14.49 -16.95 -21.11
C THR A 268 13.53 -17.42 -22.18
N LYS A 269 12.25 -17.03 -22.04
CA LYS A 269 11.20 -17.34 -23.00
C LYS A 269 10.25 -16.16 -23.18
N THR A 270 9.96 -15.82 -24.43
CA THR A 270 8.84 -14.97 -24.81
C THR A 270 8.15 -15.55 -26.03
N ASN A 271 6.82 -15.43 -26.12
CA ASN A 271 6.10 -15.84 -27.31
C ASN A 271 6.05 -14.68 -28.32
N THR A 272 5.90 -13.44 -27.85
CA THR A 272 5.90 -12.25 -28.71
C THR A 272 6.77 -11.16 -28.07
N GLY A 273 7.95 -10.96 -28.62
CA GLY A 273 8.94 -10.00 -28.12
C GLY A 273 10.36 -10.34 -28.51
N LYS A 274 11.30 -9.53 -28.07
CA LYS A 274 12.74 -9.70 -28.31
C LYS A 274 13.44 -10.09 -27.01
N ILE A 275 14.41 -11.00 -27.11
CA ILE A 275 15.26 -11.41 -26.00
C ILE A 275 16.65 -10.83 -26.25
N ASN A 276 17.14 -10.07 -25.27
CA ASN A 276 18.48 -9.52 -25.25
C ASN A 276 19.05 -9.66 -23.82
N VAL A 277 19.78 -10.74 -23.59
CA VAL A 277 20.42 -11.05 -22.31
C VAL A 277 21.88 -11.44 -22.55
N PRO A 278 22.78 -11.26 -21.57
CA PRO A 278 24.16 -11.71 -21.66
C PRO A 278 24.25 -13.23 -21.89
N LYS A 279 25.24 -13.64 -22.67
CA LYS A 279 25.55 -15.06 -22.90
C LYS A 279 26.57 -15.53 -21.87
N THR A 280 26.13 -15.73 -20.66
CA THR A 280 26.96 -16.21 -19.54
C THR A 280 26.68 -17.67 -19.25
N THR A 281 27.67 -18.39 -18.80
CA THR A 281 27.62 -19.82 -18.48
C THR A 281 27.91 -20.12 -17.01
N SER A 282 28.16 -19.06 -16.24
CA SER A 282 28.44 -19.09 -14.79
C SER A 282 27.44 -18.18 -14.04
N GLY A 283 27.38 -18.35 -12.73
CA GLY A 283 26.52 -17.59 -11.83
C GLY A 283 25.22 -18.31 -11.48
N GLY A 284 24.38 -17.63 -10.72
CA GLY A 284 23.09 -18.15 -10.28
C GLY A 284 22.08 -18.27 -11.43
N LYS A 285 21.02 -19.04 -11.23
CA LYS A 285 19.96 -19.22 -12.22
C LYS A 285 19.12 -17.93 -12.34
N CYS A 286 18.83 -17.52 -13.59
CA CYS A 286 17.88 -16.44 -13.89
C CYS A 286 16.87 -16.92 -14.94
N GLU A 287 15.68 -17.29 -14.49
CA GLU A 287 14.59 -17.76 -15.34
C GLU A 287 13.56 -16.64 -15.54
N ILE A 288 13.34 -16.26 -16.81
CA ILE A 288 12.39 -15.18 -17.14
C ILE A 288 11.46 -15.67 -18.24
N THR A 289 10.18 -15.66 -17.94
CA THR A 289 9.12 -16.02 -18.90
C THR A 289 8.12 -14.88 -19.03
N THR A 290 7.84 -14.46 -20.27
CA THR A 290 6.74 -13.59 -20.61
C THR A 290 5.99 -14.15 -21.81
N SER A 291 4.67 -13.96 -21.90
CA SER A 291 3.95 -14.33 -23.12
C SER A 291 4.04 -13.20 -24.16
N THR A 292 3.87 -11.96 -23.75
CA THR A 292 3.99 -10.78 -24.62
C THR A 292 4.82 -9.71 -23.92
N GLY A 293 6.00 -9.46 -24.45
CA GLY A 293 6.92 -8.45 -23.92
C GLY A 293 8.37 -8.76 -24.26
N ASN A 294 9.22 -7.77 -24.14
CA ASN A 294 10.64 -7.90 -24.38
C ASN A 294 11.37 -8.27 -23.09
N ILE A 295 12.41 -9.08 -23.22
CA ILE A 295 13.33 -9.38 -22.13
C ILE A 295 14.68 -8.72 -22.47
N LYS A 296 15.05 -7.71 -21.66
CA LYS A 296 16.32 -6.99 -21.86
C LYS A 296 17.01 -6.82 -20.52
N ILE A 297 17.97 -7.69 -20.25
CA ILE A 297 18.78 -7.64 -19.03
C ILE A 297 20.25 -7.35 -19.41
N SER A 298 20.89 -6.54 -18.60
CA SER A 298 22.34 -6.32 -18.62
C SER A 298 22.94 -6.67 -17.26
N ILE A 299 24.24 -6.87 -17.23
CA ILE A 299 25.01 -7.02 -15.99
C ILE A 299 25.84 -5.76 -15.85
N GLU A 300 25.90 -5.22 -14.63
CA GLU A 300 26.73 -4.07 -14.33
C GLU A 300 28.21 -4.49 -14.52
N ASN A 301 28.90 -3.83 -15.45
CA ASN A 301 30.34 -4.01 -15.58
C ASN A 301 31.03 -3.23 -14.47
N ASN A 302 31.76 -3.91 -13.62
CA ASN A 302 32.68 -3.30 -12.66
C ASN A 302 33.84 -2.63 -13.37
#